data_e8e6b14391689da31ed12664a8d00e55
#
_entry.id   e8e6b14391689da31ed12664a8d00e55
#
_cell.length_a   1.000
_cell.length_b   1.000
_cell.length_c   1.000
_cell.angle_alpha   90.00
_cell.angle_beta   90.00
_cell.angle_gamma   90.00
#
_symmetry.space_group_name_H-M   'P 1'
#
loop_
_entity.id
_entity.type
_entity.pdbx_description
1 polymer ?
#
loop_
_entity_poly.entity_id
_entity_poly.type
_entity_poly.pdbx_seq_one_letter_code
_entity_poly.pdbx_strand_id
1 'polypeptide(L)'
;ASGNMNQIRQVAAMRGLVANPKGEIIPRPIKSNFREGLTVLEYFIATHGARKGLADTALRTADSGYLTRRLVDVSQDVIIREDDCGTERGLPKRIGVRVDVPDGATVRKDDNAETAAYARTSAVDVAHPETGEILVKAGEDLGDVKIGELVAAGIEEVRVRSVLTCDAKTGTCAKCYGRSLATGKLVDIGEAVGIIAAQSIGEPGTQLTMRTFHTGGVASVEDITQGLPRVVELFEARSPKGVSPISEVAGRVQIEETDKARKVVITPDDGSDPQEYAVSRRSRLLVHDGDHIEVGHQLTVGTPDPKEVLRILGVRRTQQHLVDEVQAVYRSQGVAIHDKHIEIIVRQMLRRITVLESGDTNLLPSDLVDRVKFEEENRRIVSEGGKPASGRPVLMGITKASLATESWLSAASFQETTRVLTDAAIHGRSDALRGLKENVIIGKLIPAGTGLERYRNIRVEPTEEARAAAYSVTGYDSYDYEFGAGTGQAVALDDFDFGSYQN
;
A
#
# COMPACT_ATOMS: atom_id res chain seq x y z
N ALA A 1 10.05 -26.66 0.87
CA ALA A 1 8.97 -26.57 1.86
C ALA A 1 9.29 -25.44 2.83
N SER A 2 8.43 -24.46 2.95
CA SER A 2 8.58 -23.39 3.92
C SER A 2 7.83 -23.76 5.20
N GLY A 3 8.53 -23.77 6.32
CA GLY A 3 7.97 -23.97 7.65
C GLY A 3 8.80 -23.25 8.70
N ASN A 4 8.21 -22.92 9.85
CA ASN A 4 8.94 -22.30 10.92
C ASN A 4 9.40 -23.36 11.95
N MET A 5 10.31 -22.97 12.86
CA MET A 5 10.86 -23.84 13.89
C MET A 5 9.77 -24.47 14.80
N ASN A 6 8.66 -23.74 15.03
CA ASN A 6 7.55 -24.24 15.84
C ASN A 6 6.83 -25.43 15.18
N GLN A 7 6.72 -25.44 13.86
CA GLN A 7 6.15 -26.56 13.12
C GLN A 7 7.06 -27.80 13.20
N ILE A 8 8.37 -27.60 13.05
CA ILE A 8 9.36 -28.68 13.18
C ILE A 8 9.31 -29.25 14.61
N ARG A 9 9.23 -28.39 15.63
CA ARG A 9 9.12 -28.80 17.03
C ARG A 9 7.89 -29.67 17.28
N GLN A 10 6.72 -29.33 16.72
CA GLN A 10 5.51 -30.12 16.87
C GLN A 10 5.58 -31.50 16.18
N VAL A 11 6.34 -31.60 15.09
CA VAL A 11 6.51 -32.85 14.33
C VAL A 11 7.52 -33.77 14.99
N ALA A 12 8.66 -33.25 15.44
CA ALA A 12 9.82 -34.04 15.85
C ALA A 12 10.13 -34.02 17.36
N ALA A 13 9.62 -33.05 18.11
CA ALA A 13 9.95 -32.92 19.54
C ALA A 13 8.69 -33.08 20.43
N MET A 14 8.03 -31.99 20.76
CA MET A 14 6.85 -31.98 21.64
C MET A 14 5.91 -30.86 21.22
N ARG A 15 4.60 -31.14 21.20
CA ARG A 15 3.62 -30.11 20.84
C ARG A 15 3.50 -29.02 21.90
N GLY A 16 3.49 -29.40 23.19
CA GLY A 16 3.47 -28.45 24.29
C GLY A 16 2.06 -28.05 24.76
N LEU A 17 1.94 -26.86 25.33
CA LEU A 17 0.67 -26.34 25.88
C LEU A 17 -0.26 -25.92 24.74
N VAL A 18 -1.55 -26.19 24.91
CA VAL A 18 -2.61 -25.92 23.93
C VAL A 18 -3.72 -25.12 24.60
N ALA A 19 -4.34 -24.21 23.87
CA ALA A 19 -5.47 -23.43 24.36
C ALA A 19 -6.81 -24.14 24.15
N ASN A 20 -7.76 -23.91 25.06
CA ASN A 20 -9.15 -24.33 24.93
C ASN A 20 -9.89 -23.40 23.92
N PRO A 21 -11.16 -23.66 23.54
CA PRO A 21 -11.90 -22.80 22.63
C PRO A 21 -12.07 -21.35 23.11
N LYS A 22 -12.02 -21.11 24.44
CA LYS A 22 -12.11 -19.76 25.02
C LYS A 22 -10.79 -18.98 24.95
N GLY A 23 -9.68 -19.66 24.60
CA GLY A 23 -8.35 -19.05 24.54
C GLY A 23 -7.51 -19.20 25.80
N GLU A 24 -8.04 -19.88 26.85
CA GLU A 24 -7.29 -20.16 28.08
C GLU A 24 -6.35 -21.34 27.85
N ILE A 25 -5.15 -21.28 28.43
CA ILE A 25 -4.15 -22.33 28.31
C ILE A 25 -4.57 -23.52 29.18
N ILE A 26 -4.62 -24.70 28.57
CA ILE A 26 -4.85 -25.95 29.31
C ILE A 26 -3.56 -26.31 30.06
N PRO A 27 -3.58 -26.46 31.38
CA PRO A 27 -2.36 -26.64 32.19
C PRO A 27 -1.65 -27.98 31.91
N ARG A 28 -2.28 -28.91 31.19
CA ARG A 28 -1.70 -30.20 30.82
C ARG A 28 -1.04 -30.10 29.45
N PRO A 29 0.31 -30.18 29.33
CA PRO A 29 1.00 -30.14 28.07
C PRO A 29 0.83 -31.45 27.28
N ILE A 30 0.81 -31.36 25.96
CA ILE A 30 0.92 -32.50 25.04
C ILE A 30 2.40 -32.83 24.90
N LYS A 31 2.81 -34.00 25.41
CA LYS A 31 4.22 -34.44 25.44
C LYS A 31 4.62 -35.17 24.17
N SER A 32 3.65 -35.77 23.48
CA SER A 32 3.85 -36.49 22.22
C SER A 32 4.05 -35.55 21.02
N ASN A 33 4.62 -36.06 19.97
CA ASN A 33 4.78 -35.38 18.68
C ASN A 33 3.94 -36.07 17.58
N PHE A 34 3.83 -35.42 16.44
CA PHE A 34 3.05 -35.98 15.31
C PHE A 34 3.69 -37.20 14.68
N ARG A 35 5.02 -37.39 14.79
CA ARG A 35 5.73 -38.54 14.24
C ARG A 35 5.42 -39.83 15.01
N GLU A 36 5.39 -39.75 16.33
CA GLU A 36 5.07 -40.86 17.23
C GLU A 36 3.57 -41.11 17.34
N GLY A 37 2.76 -40.09 17.07
CA GLY A 37 1.33 -40.10 17.27
C GLY A 37 0.92 -39.61 18.64
N LEU A 38 -0.28 -39.05 18.72
CA LEU A 38 -0.86 -38.52 19.97
C LEU A 38 -1.69 -39.61 20.68
N THR A 39 -1.72 -39.61 21.99
CA THR A 39 -2.69 -40.40 22.76
C THR A 39 -4.11 -39.89 22.48
N VAL A 40 -5.13 -40.72 22.71
CA VAL A 40 -6.54 -40.36 22.48
C VAL A 40 -6.92 -39.08 23.20
N LEU A 41 -6.49 -38.91 24.45
CA LEU A 41 -6.76 -37.71 25.23
C LEU A 41 -6.05 -36.45 24.65
N GLU A 42 -4.77 -36.59 24.28
CA GLU A 42 -3.99 -35.52 23.68
C GLU A 42 -4.55 -35.10 22.32
N TYR A 43 -5.00 -36.08 21.53
CA TYR A 43 -5.68 -35.82 20.26
C TYR A 43 -6.98 -35.03 20.48
N PHE A 44 -7.81 -35.45 21.45
CA PHE A 44 -9.05 -34.76 21.76
C PHE A 44 -8.81 -33.30 22.20
N ILE A 45 -7.83 -33.06 23.07
CA ILE A 45 -7.44 -31.72 23.49
C ILE A 45 -6.95 -30.89 22.28
N ALA A 46 -6.19 -31.51 21.39
CA ALA A 46 -5.67 -30.87 20.18
C ALA A 46 -6.77 -30.43 19.20
N THR A 47 -7.90 -31.16 19.13
CA THR A 47 -9.03 -30.84 18.22
C THR A 47 -9.67 -29.47 18.54
N HIS A 48 -9.64 -29.01 19.78
CA HIS A 48 -10.16 -27.70 20.16
C HIS A 48 -9.46 -26.57 19.42
N GLY A 49 -8.12 -26.61 19.41
CA GLY A 49 -7.31 -25.62 18.68
C GLY A 49 -7.52 -25.70 17.16
N ALA A 50 -7.58 -26.92 16.61
CA ALA A 50 -7.83 -27.11 15.17
C ALA A 50 -9.21 -26.58 14.74
N ARG A 51 -10.27 -26.89 15.50
CA ARG A 51 -11.64 -26.38 15.21
C ARG A 51 -11.71 -24.87 15.31
N LYS A 52 -11.14 -24.28 16.36
CA LYS A 52 -11.06 -22.84 16.50
C LYS A 52 -10.33 -22.23 15.29
N GLY A 53 -9.21 -22.85 14.89
CA GLY A 53 -8.45 -22.43 13.70
C GLY A 53 -9.31 -22.37 12.44
N LEU A 54 -10.05 -23.41 12.14
CA LEU A 54 -10.91 -23.48 10.97
C LEU A 54 -12.03 -22.42 11.02
N ALA A 55 -12.68 -22.25 12.19
CA ALA A 55 -13.73 -21.24 12.36
C ALA A 55 -13.21 -19.81 12.19
N ASP A 56 -12.08 -19.51 12.83
CA ASP A 56 -11.46 -18.18 12.72
C ASP A 56 -10.99 -17.88 11.29
N THR A 57 -10.45 -18.87 10.57
CA THR A 57 -10.07 -18.69 9.15
C THR A 57 -11.30 -18.33 8.31
N ALA A 58 -12.42 -19.03 8.48
CA ALA A 58 -13.65 -18.76 7.74
C ALA A 58 -14.17 -17.33 8.01
N LEU A 59 -14.15 -16.87 9.26
CA LEU A 59 -14.61 -15.53 9.63
C LEU A 59 -13.66 -14.44 9.10
N ARG A 60 -12.36 -14.63 9.22
CA ARG A 60 -11.37 -13.63 8.80
C ARG A 60 -11.22 -13.51 7.29
N THR A 61 -11.59 -14.52 6.52
CA THR A 61 -11.66 -14.43 5.06
C THR A 61 -12.60 -13.33 4.62
N ALA A 62 -13.74 -13.17 5.31
CA ALA A 62 -14.67 -12.07 5.07
C ALA A 62 -14.05 -10.70 5.37
N ASP A 63 -13.29 -10.57 6.45
CA ASP A 63 -12.61 -9.31 6.82
C ASP A 63 -11.56 -8.92 5.78
N SER A 64 -10.78 -9.89 5.26
CA SER A 64 -9.82 -9.68 4.19
C SER A 64 -10.50 -9.23 2.89
N GLY A 65 -11.61 -9.89 2.51
CA GLY A 65 -12.40 -9.51 1.34
C GLY A 65 -12.99 -8.09 1.48
N TYR A 66 -13.48 -7.74 2.65
CA TYR A 66 -14.00 -6.40 2.93
C TYR A 66 -12.90 -5.33 2.91
N LEU A 67 -11.70 -5.62 3.43
CA LEU A 67 -10.55 -4.72 3.30
C LEU A 67 -10.20 -4.50 1.82
N THR A 68 -10.07 -5.57 1.05
CA THR A 68 -9.73 -5.50 -0.38
C THR A 68 -10.74 -4.63 -1.15
N ARG A 69 -12.05 -4.82 -0.91
CA ARG A 69 -13.09 -3.99 -1.51
C ARG A 69 -12.89 -2.50 -1.20
N ARG A 70 -12.62 -2.15 0.07
CA ARG A 70 -12.37 -0.74 0.46
C ARG A 70 -11.13 -0.16 -0.18
N LEU A 71 -10.06 -0.96 -0.31
CA LEU A 71 -8.84 -0.55 -1.01
C LEU A 71 -9.09 -0.28 -2.50
N VAL A 72 -9.86 -1.13 -3.16
CA VAL A 72 -10.29 -0.92 -4.55
C VAL A 72 -11.10 0.37 -4.68
N ASP A 73 -12.06 0.60 -3.79
CA ASP A 73 -12.92 1.79 -3.84
C ASP A 73 -12.13 3.11 -3.67
N VAL A 74 -11.06 3.12 -2.87
CA VAL A 74 -10.25 4.34 -2.67
C VAL A 74 -9.25 4.58 -3.79
N SER A 75 -8.81 3.53 -4.50
CA SER A 75 -7.71 3.62 -5.49
C SER A 75 -8.12 3.43 -6.94
N GLN A 76 -9.38 3.18 -7.23
CA GLN A 76 -9.88 2.90 -8.58
C GLN A 76 -9.62 4.01 -9.63
N ASP A 77 -9.49 5.25 -9.18
CA ASP A 77 -9.22 6.42 -10.03
C ASP A 77 -7.72 6.61 -10.36
N VAL A 78 -6.85 5.80 -9.73
CA VAL A 78 -5.41 5.86 -9.96
C VAL A 78 -5.04 5.02 -11.19
N ILE A 79 -4.92 5.71 -12.32
CA ILE A 79 -4.59 5.14 -13.63
C ILE A 79 -3.35 5.85 -14.15
N ILE A 80 -2.51 5.18 -14.93
CA ILE A 80 -1.39 5.81 -15.62
C ILE A 80 -1.94 6.67 -16.77
N ARG A 81 -1.74 7.99 -16.71
CA ARG A 81 -2.28 8.93 -17.71
C ARG A 81 -1.24 9.63 -18.55
N GLU A 82 -0.03 9.73 -18.07
CA GLU A 82 1.08 10.46 -18.70
C GLU A 82 2.36 9.62 -18.61
N ASP A 83 3.29 9.83 -19.53
CA ASP A 83 4.59 9.15 -19.49
C ASP A 83 5.49 9.74 -18.40
N ASP A 84 5.57 11.07 -18.31
CA ASP A 84 6.43 11.76 -17.34
C ASP A 84 5.80 13.06 -16.85
N CYS A 85 5.71 13.24 -15.56
CA CYS A 85 5.23 14.47 -14.91
C CYS A 85 6.33 15.54 -14.73
N GLY A 86 7.59 15.25 -15.11
CA GLY A 86 8.71 16.19 -15.03
C GLY A 86 9.20 16.50 -13.61
N THR A 87 8.77 15.77 -12.59
CA THR A 87 9.23 16.03 -11.22
C THR A 87 10.69 15.64 -11.01
N GLU A 88 11.45 16.49 -10.33
CA GLU A 88 12.82 16.22 -9.88
C GLU A 88 12.85 15.64 -8.44
N ARG A 89 11.68 15.60 -7.79
CA ARG A 89 11.56 15.11 -6.41
C ARG A 89 11.64 13.59 -6.37
N GLY A 90 12.51 13.08 -5.51
CA GLY A 90 12.69 11.65 -5.26
C GLY A 90 12.65 11.32 -3.78
N LEU A 91 12.44 10.05 -3.49
CA LEU A 91 12.54 9.49 -2.16
C LEU A 91 13.86 8.69 -2.04
N PRO A 92 14.60 8.88 -0.95
CA PRO A 92 15.74 8.03 -0.66
C PRO A 92 15.25 6.61 -0.34
N LYS A 93 15.85 5.61 -0.97
CA LYS A 93 15.60 4.19 -0.70
C LYS A 93 16.93 3.47 -0.51
N ARG A 94 17.02 2.72 0.57
CA ARG A 94 18.21 1.93 0.88
C ARG A 94 18.27 0.72 -0.05
N ILE A 95 19.45 0.49 -0.64
CA ILE A 95 19.72 -0.66 -1.52
C ILE A 95 20.83 -1.56 -0.94
N GLY A 96 21.68 -1.00 -0.10
CA GLY A 96 22.79 -1.70 0.52
C GLY A 96 22.93 -1.42 2.01
N VAL A 97 23.54 -2.35 2.71
CA VAL A 97 23.90 -2.24 4.13
C VAL A 97 25.40 -2.41 4.24
N ARG A 98 26.06 -1.46 4.89
CA ARG A 98 27.48 -1.58 5.19
C ARG A 98 27.70 -2.66 6.24
N VAL A 99 28.56 -3.61 5.91
CA VAL A 99 28.98 -4.69 6.80
C VAL A 99 30.48 -4.59 7.00
N ASP A 100 30.89 -4.46 8.25
CA ASP A 100 32.31 -4.47 8.61
C ASP A 100 32.83 -5.91 8.54
N VAL A 101 33.73 -6.15 7.60
CA VAL A 101 34.41 -7.44 7.41
C VAL A 101 35.88 -7.26 7.83
N PRO A 102 36.57 -8.31 8.34
CA PRO A 102 37.98 -8.19 8.77
C PRO A 102 38.90 -7.58 7.75
N ASP A 103 38.61 -7.69 6.45
CA ASP A 103 39.37 -7.15 5.33
C ASP A 103 38.95 -5.75 4.86
N GLY A 104 38.00 -5.10 5.54
CA GLY A 104 37.49 -3.76 5.19
C GLY A 104 35.95 -3.69 5.19
N ALA A 105 35.40 -2.47 5.14
CA ALA A 105 33.93 -2.30 5.06
C ALA A 105 33.46 -2.61 3.64
N THR A 106 32.52 -3.54 3.50
CA THR A 106 31.86 -3.86 2.23
C THR A 106 30.36 -3.58 2.32
N VAL A 107 29.76 -3.18 1.20
CA VAL A 107 28.30 -2.99 1.12
C VAL A 107 27.67 -4.27 0.60
N ARG A 108 26.74 -4.82 1.35
CA ARG A 108 25.92 -5.98 0.95
C ARG A 108 24.53 -5.49 0.52
N LYS A 109 23.93 -6.15 -0.47
CA LYS A 109 22.53 -5.88 -0.88
C LYS A 109 21.60 -6.00 0.33
N ASP A 110 20.77 -5.00 0.54
CA ASP A 110 19.72 -5.01 1.58
C ASP A 110 18.63 -6.02 1.19
N ASP A 111 18.18 -6.84 2.13
CA ASP A 111 17.10 -7.83 1.92
C ASP A 111 15.79 -7.16 1.46
N ASN A 112 15.59 -5.87 1.80
CA ASN A 112 14.42 -5.10 1.41
C ASN A 112 14.57 -4.37 0.07
N ALA A 113 15.75 -4.39 -0.57
CA ALA A 113 15.99 -3.69 -1.83
C ALA A 113 15.01 -4.13 -2.93
N GLU A 114 14.60 -5.40 -2.94
CA GLU A 114 13.65 -5.96 -3.91
C GLU A 114 12.23 -5.39 -3.78
N THR A 115 11.79 -5.05 -2.58
CA THR A 115 10.46 -4.47 -2.36
C THR A 115 10.48 -2.95 -2.38
N ALA A 116 11.62 -2.32 -2.09
CA ALA A 116 11.74 -0.88 -1.91
C ALA A 116 12.28 -0.13 -3.15
N ALA A 117 13.34 -0.64 -3.79
CA ALA A 117 14.06 0.05 -4.86
C ALA A 117 13.93 -0.60 -6.25
N TYR A 118 13.81 -1.93 -6.32
CA TYR A 118 13.62 -2.65 -7.58
C TYR A 118 12.40 -2.15 -8.34
N ALA A 119 12.46 -2.17 -9.68
CA ALA A 119 11.37 -1.76 -10.55
C ALA A 119 10.91 -0.29 -10.37
N ARG A 120 11.78 0.58 -9.87
CA ARG A 120 11.58 2.04 -9.83
C ARG A 120 12.54 2.73 -10.79
N THR A 121 12.28 3.99 -11.07
CA THR A 121 13.18 4.84 -11.87
C THR A 121 14.00 5.74 -10.96
N SER A 122 15.26 5.97 -11.33
CA SER A 122 16.12 6.92 -10.60
C SER A 122 15.58 8.35 -10.75
N ALA A 123 15.62 9.12 -9.66
CA ALA A 123 15.23 10.54 -9.68
C ALA A 123 16.40 11.45 -10.11
N VAL A 124 17.61 11.01 -9.86
CA VAL A 124 18.84 11.78 -10.13
C VAL A 124 19.89 10.88 -10.77
N ASP A 125 20.88 11.48 -11.41
CA ASP A 125 22.04 10.74 -11.90
C ASP A 125 22.82 10.17 -10.70
N VAL A 126 23.16 8.90 -10.77
CA VAL A 126 23.93 8.21 -9.73
C VAL A 126 25.32 7.92 -10.29
N ALA A 127 26.33 8.57 -9.72
CA ALA A 127 27.73 8.42 -10.13
C ALA A 127 28.48 7.46 -9.18
N HIS A 128 29.46 6.77 -9.70
CA HIS A 128 30.40 5.96 -8.92
C HIS A 128 31.21 6.86 -7.97
N PRO A 129 31.27 6.54 -6.66
CA PRO A 129 31.93 7.43 -5.68
C PRO A 129 33.42 7.67 -5.91
N GLU A 130 34.12 6.72 -6.53
CA GLU A 130 35.57 6.80 -6.76
C GLU A 130 35.92 7.30 -8.16
N THR A 131 35.22 6.82 -9.22
CA THR A 131 35.54 7.13 -10.61
C THR A 131 34.78 8.32 -11.16
N GLY A 132 33.65 8.72 -10.54
CA GLY A 132 32.80 9.79 -11.03
C GLY A 132 32.00 9.41 -12.29
N GLU A 133 32.10 8.18 -12.78
CA GLU A 133 31.30 7.70 -13.91
C GLU A 133 29.86 7.55 -13.56
N ILE A 134 28.92 7.98 -14.44
CA ILE A 134 27.51 7.84 -14.22
C ILE A 134 27.09 6.39 -14.46
N LEU A 135 26.70 5.69 -13.39
CA LEU A 135 26.22 4.31 -13.41
C LEU A 135 24.74 4.24 -13.84
N VAL A 136 23.91 5.17 -13.36
CA VAL A 136 22.49 5.24 -13.66
C VAL A 136 22.11 6.69 -13.93
N LYS A 137 21.41 6.94 -15.03
CA LYS A 137 20.88 8.27 -15.39
C LYS A 137 19.53 8.53 -14.75
N ALA A 138 19.20 9.80 -14.55
CA ALA A 138 17.88 10.23 -14.12
C ALA A 138 16.79 9.72 -15.08
N GLY A 139 15.72 9.14 -14.53
CA GLY A 139 14.63 8.55 -15.31
C GLY A 139 14.91 7.13 -15.83
N GLU A 140 16.06 6.56 -15.55
CA GLU A 140 16.41 5.19 -15.92
C GLU A 140 15.86 4.18 -14.90
N ASP A 141 15.48 3.00 -15.37
CA ASP A 141 14.88 1.96 -14.56
C ASP A 141 15.93 1.17 -13.76
N LEU A 142 15.62 0.92 -12.49
CA LEU A 142 16.47 0.17 -11.56
C LEU A 142 16.06 -1.33 -11.59
N GLY A 143 16.76 -2.09 -12.44
CA GLY A 143 16.67 -3.56 -12.44
C GLY A 143 17.66 -4.20 -11.47
N ASP A 144 17.59 -5.53 -11.29
CA ASP A 144 18.48 -6.27 -10.39
C ASP A 144 19.96 -6.13 -10.74
N VAL A 145 20.29 -6.13 -12.03
CA VAL A 145 21.67 -5.97 -12.51
C VAL A 145 22.21 -4.61 -12.05
N LYS A 146 21.48 -3.54 -12.30
CA LYS A 146 21.90 -2.18 -11.91
C LYS A 146 21.98 -1.99 -10.41
N ILE A 147 21.04 -2.56 -9.65
CA ILE A 147 21.12 -2.55 -8.18
C ILE A 147 22.38 -3.29 -7.73
N GLY A 148 22.72 -4.42 -8.36
CA GLY A 148 23.94 -5.16 -8.08
C GLY A 148 25.22 -4.34 -8.36
N GLU A 149 25.27 -3.63 -9.48
CA GLU A 149 26.38 -2.73 -9.85
C GLU A 149 26.53 -1.57 -8.86
N LEU A 150 25.41 -0.94 -8.45
CA LEU A 150 25.41 0.15 -7.47
C LEU A 150 25.89 -0.33 -6.08
N VAL A 151 25.46 -1.49 -5.64
CA VAL A 151 25.91 -2.09 -4.38
C VAL A 151 27.39 -2.46 -4.44
N ALA A 152 27.86 -3.01 -5.57
CA ALA A 152 29.28 -3.31 -5.79
C ALA A 152 30.15 -2.04 -5.81
N ALA A 153 29.61 -0.91 -6.28
CA ALA A 153 30.24 0.40 -6.21
C ALA A 153 30.21 1.04 -4.81
N GLY A 154 29.65 0.37 -3.79
CA GLY A 154 29.62 0.85 -2.42
C GLY A 154 28.49 1.84 -2.12
N ILE A 155 27.47 1.94 -2.97
CA ILE A 155 26.34 2.86 -2.77
C ILE A 155 25.31 2.20 -1.88
N GLU A 156 24.97 2.83 -0.76
CA GLU A 156 24.00 2.32 0.22
C GLU A 156 22.58 2.80 -0.06
N GLU A 157 22.43 3.98 -0.65
CA GLU A 157 21.13 4.64 -0.83
C GLU A 157 21.02 5.31 -2.21
N VAL A 158 19.85 5.18 -2.83
CA VAL A 158 19.55 5.81 -4.13
C VAL A 158 18.26 6.62 -4.02
N ARG A 159 18.24 7.80 -4.64
CA ARG A 159 17.02 8.61 -4.75
C ARG A 159 16.20 8.11 -5.94
N VAL A 160 15.04 7.54 -5.64
CA VAL A 160 14.12 6.99 -6.64
C VAL A 160 12.86 7.84 -6.79
N ARG A 161 12.29 7.85 -7.97
CA ARG A 161 10.96 8.43 -8.20
C ARG A 161 9.89 7.56 -7.53
N SER A 162 8.87 8.21 -6.99
CA SER A 162 7.79 7.52 -6.28
C SER A 162 6.44 8.11 -6.68
N VAL A 163 5.41 7.30 -6.53
CA VAL A 163 4.01 7.73 -6.66
C VAL A 163 3.67 8.83 -5.66
N LEU A 164 4.29 8.83 -4.47
CA LEU A 164 4.09 9.86 -3.43
C LEU A 164 4.59 11.26 -3.84
N THR A 165 5.62 11.33 -4.70
CA THR A 165 6.21 12.58 -5.18
C THR A 165 5.77 12.97 -6.59
N CYS A 166 4.85 12.21 -7.18
CA CYS A 166 4.36 12.46 -8.53
C CYS A 166 3.49 13.73 -8.60
N ASP A 167 3.78 14.60 -9.57
CA ASP A 167 3.09 15.87 -9.79
C ASP A 167 1.95 15.77 -10.82
N ALA A 168 1.62 14.56 -11.28
CA ALA A 168 0.48 14.34 -12.16
C ALA A 168 -0.82 14.84 -11.52
N LYS A 169 -1.61 15.62 -12.26
CA LYS A 169 -2.88 16.21 -11.78
C LYS A 169 -3.92 15.14 -11.47
N THR A 170 -3.99 14.10 -12.30
CA THR A 170 -4.91 12.98 -12.16
C THR A 170 -4.16 11.67 -12.36
N GLY A 171 -4.39 10.69 -11.50
CA GLY A 171 -3.67 9.42 -11.56
C GLY A 171 -2.19 9.54 -11.21
N THR A 172 -1.34 8.84 -11.95
CA THR A 172 0.13 8.84 -11.82
C THR A 172 0.78 8.78 -13.19
N CYS A 173 2.05 9.22 -13.30
CA CYS A 173 2.82 9.07 -14.53
C CYS A 173 3.60 7.73 -14.54
N ALA A 174 3.95 7.26 -15.75
CA ALA A 174 4.65 6.00 -15.94
C ALA A 174 6.02 5.97 -15.24
N LYS A 175 6.80 7.05 -15.36
CA LYS A 175 8.12 7.11 -14.71
C LYS A 175 8.06 7.11 -13.18
N CYS A 176 7.06 7.74 -12.54
CA CYS A 176 6.92 7.72 -11.10
C CYS A 176 6.43 6.36 -10.57
N TYR A 177 5.66 5.63 -11.34
CA TYR A 177 5.27 4.26 -11.02
C TYR A 177 6.42 3.27 -11.30
N GLY A 178 7.14 3.47 -12.42
CA GLY A 178 8.23 2.62 -12.84
C GLY A 178 7.78 1.39 -13.62
N ARG A 179 8.52 0.29 -13.48
CA ARG A 179 8.29 -0.97 -14.18
C ARG A 179 7.03 -1.68 -13.69
N SER A 180 6.21 -2.21 -14.60
CA SER A 180 5.16 -3.16 -14.26
C SER A 180 5.79 -4.49 -13.85
N LEU A 181 5.43 -4.99 -12.64
CA LEU A 181 6.01 -6.22 -12.10
C LEU A 181 5.54 -7.47 -12.87
N ALA A 182 4.41 -7.37 -13.58
CA ALA A 182 3.89 -8.47 -14.38
C ALA A 182 4.60 -8.61 -15.73
N THR A 183 4.85 -7.50 -16.41
CA THR A 183 5.44 -7.51 -17.77
C THR A 183 6.97 -7.34 -17.78
N GLY A 184 7.54 -6.83 -16.68
CA GLY A 184 8.96 -6.51 -16.59
C GLY A 184 9.41 -5.31 -17.44
N LYS A 185 8.46 -4.55 -18.03
CA LYS A 185 8.70 -3.33 -18.80
C LYS A 185 8.16 -2.11 -18.07
N LEU A 186 8.54 -0.91 -18.52
CA LEU A 186 7.92 0.32 -18.03
C LEU A 186 6.39 0.21 -18.24
N VAL A 187 5.63 0.67 -17.25
CA VAL A 187 4.16 0.61 -17.28
C VAL A 187 3.59 1.39 -18.46
N ASP A 188 2.59 0.83 -19.12
CA ASP A 188 1.91 1.47 -20.23
C ASP A 188 0.87 2.49 -19.75
N ILE A 189 0.61 3.50 -20.60
CA ILE A 189 -0.48 4.47 -20.37
C ILE A 189 -1.81 3.71 -20.39
N GLY A 190 -2.65 3.96 -19.37
CA GLY A 190 -3.95 3.34 -19.21
C GLY A 190 -3.97 2.12 -18.31
N GLU A 191 -2.85 1.70 -17.75
CA GLU A 191 -2.85 0.64 -16.76
C GLU A 191 -3.49 1.12 -15.45
N ALA A 192 -4.43 0.34 -14.91
CA ALA A 192 -5.18 0.65 -13.70
C ALA A 192 -4.38 0.22 -12.45
N VAL A 193 -3.30 0.93 -12.17
CA VAL A 193 -2.34 0.58 -11.11
C VAL A 193 -2.94 0.63 -9.70
N GLY A 194 -4.02 1.40 -9.50
CA GLY A 194 -4.75 1.44 -8.23
C GLY A 194 -5.46 0.13 -7.93
N ILE A 195 -6.08 -0.50 -8.92
CA ILE A 195 -6.71 -1.82 -8.78
C ILE A 195 -5.66 -2.88 -8.50
N ILE A 196 -4.54 -2.86 -9.25
CA ILE A 196 -3.41 -3.78 -9.04
C ILE A 196 -2.86 -3.64 -7.62
N ALA A 197 -2.70 -2.41 -7.13
CA ALA A 197 -2.24 -2.16 -5.77
C ALA A 197 -3.19 -2.73 -4.72
N ALA A 198 -4.49 -2.47 -4.84
CA ALA A 198 -5.50 -2.99 -3.92
C ALA A 198 -5.54 -4.52 -3.90
N GLN A 199 -5.44 -5.16 -5.06
CA GLN A 199 -5.41 -6.62 -5.18
C GLN A 199 -4.11 -7.21 -4.63
N SER A 200 -2.96 -6.59 -4.89
CA SER A 200 -1.64 -7.03 -4.38
C SER A 200 -1.54 -6.94 -2.85
N ILE A 201 -2.26 -6.02 -2.22
CA ILE A 201 -2.34 -5.89 -0.76
C ILE A 201 -3.39 -6.86 -0.19
N GLY A 202 -4.51 -7.06 -0.90
CA GLY A 202 -5.64 -7.84 -0.42
C GLY A 202 -5.47 -9.35 -0.56
N GLU A 203 -4.84 -9.83 -1.63
CA GLU A 203 -4.62 -11.27 -1.87
C GLU A 203 -3.86 -11.92 -0.71
N PRO A 204 -2.69 -11.42 -0.28
CA PRO A 204 -1.98 -12.00 0.85
C PRO A 204 -2.73 -11.85 2.19
N GLY A 205 -3.67 -10.92 2.30
CA GLY A 205 -4.50 -10.73 3.48
C GLY A 205 -5.25 -12.01 3.89
N THR A 206 -5.73 -12.77 2.92
CA THR A 206 -6.36 -14.08 3.16
C THR A 206 -5.34 -15.09 3.69
N GLN A 207 -4.11 -15.08 3.19
CA GLN A 207 -3.03 -15.97 3.67
C GLN A 207 -2.57 -15.58 5.09
N LEU A 208 -2.53 -14.29 5.42
CA LEU A 208 -2.25 -13.80 6.77
C LEU A 208 -3.24 -14.37 7.80
N THR A 209 -4.50 -14.53 7.42
CA THR A 209 -5.54 -15.10 8.30
C THR A 209 -5.32 -16.59 8.56
N MET A 210 -4.79 -17.33 7.59
CA MET A 210 -4.53 -18.76 7.72
C MET A 210 -3.29 -19.07 8.57
N ARG A 211 -2.26 -18.22 8.56
CA ARG A 211 -1.00 -18.48 9.27
C ARG A 211 -1.02 -18.21 10.76
N THR A 212 -1.89 -17.36 11.28
CA THR A 212 -1.99 -17.05 12.73
C THR A 212 -2.38 -18.26 13.59
N PHE A 213 -2.84 -19.37 12.99
CA PHE A 213 -3.24 -20.60 13.69
C PHE A 213 -2.14 -21.65 13.86
N HIS A 214 -1.09 -21.59 13.03
CA HIS A 214 -0.05 -22.62 13.07
C HIS A 214 0.99 -22.42 14.18
N THR A 215 0.91 -21.33 14.93
CA THR A 215 1.75 -21.05 16.10
C THR A 215 1.23 -21.68 17.39
N GLY A 216 0.49 -22.79 17.29
CA GLY A 216 0.07 -23.69 18.38
C GLY A 216 0.33 -23.23 19.82
N GLY A 217 -0.48 -22.32 20.33
CA GLY A 217 -0.82 -22.43 21.72
C GLY A 217 -0.33 -21.43 22.75
N VAL A 218 0.60 -20.55 22.53
CA VAL A 218 0.88 -19.46 23.51
C VAL A 218 0.83 -18.13 22.77
N ALA A 219 -0.38 -17.56 22.69
CA ALA A 219 -0.53 -16.17 22.28
C ALA A 219 0.08 -15.28 23.37
N SER A 220 1.18 -14.61 23.10
CA SER A 220 1.61 -13.48 23.92
C SER A 220 0.59 -12.34 23.78
N VAL A 221 0.46 -11.53 24.82
CA VAL A 221 -0.48 -10.38 24.81
C VAL A 221 -0.15 -9.41 23.66
N GLU A 222 1.06 -9.44 23.13
CA GLU A 222 1.53 -8.68 21.98
C GLU A 222 0.99 -9.21 20.63
N ASP A 223 0.64 -10.49 20.53
CA ASP A 223 0.17 -11.12 19.28
C ASP A 223 -1.29 -10.80 18.91
N ILE A 224 -2.09 -10.24 19.82
CA ILE A 224 -3.53 -10.01 19.59
C ILE A 224 -3.79 -8.90 18.57
N THR A 225 -2.85 -7.96 18.42
CA THR A 225 -2.95 -6.84 17.48
C THR A 225 -2.13 -7.01 16.21
N GLN A 226 -1.43 -8.13 16.06
CA GLN A 226 -0.58 -8.41 14.89
C GLN A 226 -1.40 -9.02 13.74
N GLY A 227 -0.95 -8.79 12.51
CA GLY A 227 -1.59 -9.30 11.30
C GLY A 227 -2.66 -8.39 10.70
N LEU A 228 -3.70 -8.99 10.08
CA LEU A 228 -4.73 -8.25 9.34
C LEU A 228 -5.43 -7.14 10.15
N PRO A 229 -5.80 -7.31 11.44
CA PRO A 229 -6.38 -6.24 12.23
C PRO A 229 -5.50 -4.98 12.32
N ARG A 230 -4.17 -5.15 12.41
CA ARG A 230 -3.22 -4.04 12.42
C ARG A 230 -3.16 -3.33 11.06
N VAL A 231 -3.18 -4.07 9.97
CA VAL A 231 -3.24 -3.50 8.61
C VAL A 231 -4.52 -2.67 8.42
N VAL A 232 -5.66 -3.19 8.88
CA VAL A 232 -6.95 -2.46 8.85
C VAL A 232 -6.88 -1.19 9.72
N GLU A 233 -6.28 -1.25 10.90
CA GLU A 233 -6.11 -0.10 11.80
C GLU A 233 -5.28 1.01 11.14
N LEU A 234 -4.17 0.65 10.48
CA LEU A 234 -3.31 1.59 9.77
C LEU A 234 -4.03 2.24 8.58
N PHE A 235 -4.67 1.45 7.72
CA PHE A 235 -5.40 1.99 6.57
C PHE A 235 -6.66 2.78 6.95
N GLU A 236 -7.29 2.50 8.08
CA GLU A 236 -8.39 3.33 8.59
C GLU A 236 -7.92 4.54 9.41
N ALA A 237 -6.60 4.71 9.56
CA ALA A 237 -6.01 5.77 10.37
C ALA A 237 -6.64 5.87 11.79
N ARG A 238 -6.85 4.70 12.42
CA ARG A 238 -7.38 4.61 13.78
C ARG A 238 -6.25 4.81 14.78
N SER A 239 -6.56 5.43 15.91
CA SER A 239 -5.61 5.50 17.02
C SER A 239 -5.36 4.09 17.57
N PRO A 240 -4.11 3.65 17.71
CA PRO A 240 -3.76 2.31 18.18
C PRO A 240 -4.18 2.12 19.65
N LYS A 241 -4.45 0.85 20.04
CA LYS A 241 -4.83 0.54 21.42
C LYS A 241 -3.72 0.79 22.45
N GLY A 242 -2.47 0.74 22.02
CA GLY A 242 -1.28 1.05 22.84
C GLY A 242 -0.54 2.25 22.27
N VAL A 243 -1.13 3.45 22.38
CA VAL A 243 -0.54 4.68 21.86
C VAL A 243 0.76 4.98 22.60
N SER A 244 1.83 5.20 21.84
CA SER A 244 3.08 5.77 22.32
C SER A 244 3.07 7.27 22.04
N PRO A 245 3.08 8.13 23.05
CA PRO A 245 3.23 9.57 22.84
C PRO A 245 4.60 9.86 22.20
N ILE A 246 4.61 10.84 21.30
CA ILE A 246 5.79 11.33 20.61
C ILE A 246 6.10 12.77 21.05
N SER A 247 7.39 13.09 21.12
CA SER A 247 7.83 14.43 21.50
C SER A 247 7.45 15.47 20.45
N GLU A 248 6.87 16.58 20.88
CA GLU A 248 6.59 17.75 20.01
C GLU A 248 7.79 18.70 19.92
N VAL A 249 8.71 18.63 20.88
CA VAL A 249 9.88 19.51 20.97
C VAL A 249 11.16 18.71 21.13
N ALA A 250 12.27 19.27 20.66
CA ALA A 250 13.60 18.78 20.97
C ALA A 250 14.06 19.34 22.33
N GLY A 251 14.69 18.50 23.14
CA GLY A 251 15.12 18.95 24.45
C GLY A 251 15.57 17.82 25.39
N ARG A 252 15.79 18.17 26.63
CA ARG A 252 16.20 17.20 27.67
C ARG A 252 15.00 16.64 28.42
N VAL A 253 15.04 15.34 28.63
CA VAL A 253 14.03 14.56 29.34
C VAL A 253 14.27 14.62 30.84
N GLN A 254 13.21 14.89 31.60
CA GLN A 254 13.14 14.69 33.04
C GLN A 254 11.96 13.78 33.36
N ILE A 255 12.19 12.79 34.19
CA ILE A 255 11.16 11.82 34.56
C ILE A 255 10.72 12.07 36.00
N GLU A 256 9.46 12.50 36.16
CA GLU A 256 8.84 12.67 37.47
C GLU A 256 7.95 11.49 37.78
N GLU A 257 8.28 10.74 38.83
CA GLU A 257 7.44 9.65 39.35
C GLU A 257 6.65 10.11 40.55
N THR A 258 5.33 10.09 40.44
CA THR A 258 4.39 10.32 41.50
C THR A 258 3.68 9.01 41.84
N ASP A 259 3.16 8.83 43.05
CA ASP A 259 2.50 7.59 43.50
C ASP A 259 1.37 7.11 42.57
N LYS A 260 0.73 7.96 41.82
CA LYS A 260 -0.40 7.66 40.96
C LYS A 260 -0.09 7.68 39.46
N ALA A 261 0.93 8.45 39.02
CA ALA A 261 1.25 8.66 37.61
C ALA A 261 2.75 8.88 37.42
N ARG A 262 3.24 8.53 36.23
CA ARG A 262 4.58 8.87 35.76
C ARG A 262 4.41 9.97 34.72
N LYS A 263 5.15 11.07 34.87
CA LYS A 263 5.20 12.17 33.92
C LYS A 263 6.59 12.23 33.30
N VAL A 264 6.62 12.43 31.99
CA VAL A 264 7.83 12.74 31.26
C VAL A 264 7.76 14.22 30.91
N VAL A 265 8.67 15.01 31.46
CA VAL A 265 8.78 16.44 31.22
C VAL A 265 9.93 16.66 30.25
N ILE A 266 9.70 17.38 29.17
CA ILE A 266 10.72 17.72 28.20
C ILE A 266 10.98 19.21 28.29
N THR A 267 12.18 19.59 28.65
CA THR A 267 12.63 20.98 28.66
C THR A 267 13.22 21.31 27.30
N PRO A 268 12.56 22.19 26.50
CA PRO A 268 13.02 22.53 25.16
C PRO A 268 14.36 23.27 25.18
N ASP A 269 15.19 23.06 24.15
CA ASP A 269 16.45 23.76 23.98
C ASP A 269 16.25 25.26 23.64
N ASP A 270 15.08 25.60 23.11
CA ASP A 270 14.71 26.97 22.73
C ASP A 270 14.29 27.85 23.92
N GLY A 271 14.27 27.32 25.16
CA GLY A 271 13.85 28.02 26.36
C GLY A 271 12.35 28.30 26.46
N SER A 272 11.53 27.64 25.64
CA SER A 272 10.07 27.67 25.76
C SER A 272 9.59 26.85 26.97
N ASP A 273 8.30 26.95 27.29
CA ASP A 273 7.71 26.25 28.43
C ASP A 273 7.90 24.72 28.33
N PRO A 274 8.26 24.06 29.44
CA PRO A 274 8.44 22.60 29.45
C PRO A 274 7.11 21.89 29.12
N GLN A 275 7.21 20.84 28.31
CA GLN A 275 6.05 20.03 27.93
C GLN A 275 5.95 18.75 28.78
N GLU A 276 4.75 18.51 29.32
CA GLU A 276 4.46 17.40 30.20
C GLU A 276 3.67 16.30 29.45
N TYR A 277 4.17 15.08 29.48
CA TYR A 277 3.50 13.90 28.92
C TYR A 277 3.14 12.93 30.04
N ALA A 278 1.84 12.70 30.24
CA ALA A 278 1.36 11.72 31.20
C ALA A 278 1.49 10.30 30.64
N VAL A 279 2.25 9.44 31.30
CA VAL A 279 2.53 8.09 30.87
C VAL A 279 2.03 7.10 31.91
N SER A 280 1.41 5.99 31.47
CA SER A 280 1.00 4.93 32.38
C SER A 280 2.22 4.25 33.04
N ARG A 281 2.14 3.94 34.31
CA ARG A 281 3.21 3.19 35.03
C ARG A 281 3.49 1.82 34.44
N ARG A 282 2.51 1.21 33.76
CA ARG A 282 2.65 -0.09 33.12
C ARG A 282 3.40 -0.01 31.78
N SER A 283 3.49 1.17 31.20
CA SER A 283 4.20 1.37 29.92
C SER A 283 5.70 1.40 30.17
N ARG A 284 6.45 0.68 29.34
CA ARG A 284 7.91 0.70 29.34
C ARG A 284 8.38 1.97 28.64
N LEU A 285 9.21 2.76 29.31
CA LEU A 285 9.85 3.93 28.73
C LEU A 285 10.98 3.50 27.77
N LEU A 286 11.14 4.25 26.70
CA LEU A 286 12.27 4.16 25.77
C LEU A 286 13.36 5.20 26.09
N VAL A 287 13.01 6.22 26.88
CA VAL A 287 13.88 7.32 27.25
C VAL A 287 14.31 7.20 28.71
N HIS A 288 15.49 7.71 29.02
CA HIS A 288 16.03 7.79 30.38
C HIS A 288 16.07 9.25 30.84
N ASP A 289 16.19 9.43 32.14
CA ASP A 289 16.33 10.74 32.74
C ASP A 289 17.65 11.40 32.30
N GLY A 290 17.56 12.63 31.79
CA GLY A 290 18.71 13.38 31.25
C GLY A 290 19.00 13.16 29.77
N ASP A 291 18.31 12.24 29.09
CA ASP A 291 18.49 12.01 27.65
C ASP A 291 18.08 13.25 26.85
N HIS A 292 18.84 13.54 25.78
CA HIS A 292 18.49 14.54 24.78
C HIS A 292 17.73 13.87 23.64
N ILE A 293 16.52 14.33 23.36
CA ILE A 293 15.66 13.78 22.33
C ILE A 293 15.32 14.79 21.24
N GLU A 294 15.10 14.31 20.03
CA GLU A 294 14.68 15.10 18.88
C GLU A 294 13.14 15.14 18.77
N VAL A 295 12.64 16.10 17.97
CA VAL A 295 11.20 16.18 17.62
C VAL A 295 10.75 14.86 16.96
N GLY A 296 9.65 14.29 17.46
CA GLY A 296 9.10 13.05 16.96
C GLY A 296 9.68 11.78 17.57
N HIS A 297 10.54 11.90 18.60
CA HIS A 297 11.04 10.74 19.33
C HIS A 297 9.92 10.09 20.17
N GLN A 298 9.86 8.74 20.16
CA GLN A 298 8.88 7.98 20.94
C GLN A 298 9.31 7.91 22.41
N LEU A 299 8.38 8.22 23.32
CA LEU A 299 8.66 8.22 24.75
C LEU A 299 8.45 6.86 25.40
N THR A 300 7.56 6.02 24.84
CA THR A 300 7.22 4.71 25.37
C THR A 300 7.26 3.64 24.30
N VAL A 301 7.39 2.38 24.75
CA VAL A 301 7.20 1.22 23.84
C VAL A 301 5.73 1.17 23.44
N GLY A 302 5.47 1.19 22.15
CA GLY A 302 4.14 1.18 21.55
C GLY A 302 4.18 1.71 20.12
N THR A 303 3.01 1.95 19.55
CA THR A 303 2.89 2.48 18.20
C THR A 303 2.45 3.94 18.25
N PRO A 304 3.10 4.87 17.55
CA PRO A 304 2.66 6.26 17.48
C PRO A 304 1.32 6.36 16.72
N ASP A 305 0.49 7.34 17.07
CA ASP A 305 -0.73 7.64 16.32
C ASP A 305 -0.33 8.30 14.98
N PRO A 306 -0.72 7.76 13.82
CA PRO A 306 -0.39 8.35 12.52
C PRO A 306 -0.85 9.80 12.36
N LYS A 307 -1.91 10.22 13.08
CA LYS A 307 -2.38 11.61 13.06
C LYS A 307 -1.48 12.55 13.82
N GLU A 308 -0.89 12.09 14.94
CA GLU A 308 0.12 12.87 15.68
C GLU A 308 1.42 12.95 14.87
N VAL A 309 1.83 11.85 14.22
CA VAL A 309 2.96 11.86 13.29
C VAL A 309 2.75 12.91 12.19
N LEU A 310 1.53 13.01 11.62
CA LEU A 310 1.22 14.02 10.61
C LEU A 310 1.30 15.43 11.17
N ARG A 311 0.82 15.65 12.38
CA ARG A 311 0.81 16.97 13.04
C ARG A 311 2.23 17.45 13.36
N ILE A 312 3.09 16.57 13.84
CA ILE A 312 4.43 16.90 14.36
C ILE A 312 5.49 16.82 13.27
N LEU A 313 5.54 15.71 12.54
CA LEU A 313 6.61 15.43 11.57
C LEU A 313 6.24 15.74 10.11
N GLY A 314 4.97 16.07 9.86
CA GLY A 314 4.47 16.43 8.53
C GLY A 314 4.21 15.25 7.60
N VAL A 315 3.74 15.60 6.37
CA VAL A 315 3.22 14.64 5.38
C VAL A 315 4.23 13.57 5.00
N ARG A 316 5.47 13.96 4.70
CA ARG A 316 6.50 13.06 4.16
C ARG A 316 6.87 11.95 5.14
N ARG A 317 7.09 12.30 6.41
CA ARG A 317 7.40 11.32 7.46
C ARG A 317 6.21 10.40 7.74
N THR A 318 4.99 10.94 7.72
CA THR A 318 3.77 10.13 7.86
C THR A 318 3.60 9.12 6.75
N GLN A 319 3.88 9.51 5.51
CA GLN A 319 3.84 8.61 4.36
C GLN A 319 4.82 7.45 4.54
N GLN A 320 6.06 7.76 4.91
CA GLN A 320 7.08 6.75 5.16
C GLN A 320 6.69 5.84 6.32
N HIS A 321 6.27 6.41 7.45
CA HIS A 321 5.83 5.66 8.63
C HIS A 321 4.71 4.66 8.30
N LEU A 322 3.67 5.10 7.56
CA LEU A 322 2.57 4.21 7.18
C LEU A 322 3.04 3.06 6.25
N VAL A 323 3.92 3.35 5.30
CA VAL A 323 4.48 2.32 4.40
C VAL A 323 5.30 1.32 5.21
N ASP A 324 6.19 1.78 6.09
CA ASP A 324 7.07 0.94 6.89
C ASP A 324 6.29 0.06 7.87
N GLU A 325 5.28 0.60 8.55
CA GLU A 325 4.41 -0.15 9.48
C GLU A 325 3.60 -1.24 8.76
N VAL A 326 2.99 -0.92 7.61
CA VAL A 326 2.26 -1.92 6.82
C VAL A 326 3.21 -3.01 6.33
N GLN A 327 4.39 -2.63 5.81
CA GLN A 327 5.41 -3.58 5.38
C GLN A 327 5.91 -4.46 6.52
N ALA A 328 6.10 -3.91 7.71
CA ALA A 328 6.54 -4.67 8.88
C ALA A 328 5.56 -5.81 9.20
N VAL A 329 4.25 -5.56 9.10
CA VAL A 329 3.23 -6.59 9.30
C VAL A 329 3.33 -7.70 8.24
N TYR A 330 3.44 -7.35 6.96
CA TYR A 330 3.53 -8.34 5.88
C TYR A 330 4.85 -9.12 5.92
N ARG A 331 5.97 -8.44 6.16
CA ARG A 331 7.30 -9.08 6.27
C ARG A 331 7.38 -10.04 7.46
N SER A 332 6.79 -9.70 8.61
CA SER A 332 6.75 -10.60 9.77
C SER A 332 6.04 -11.92 9.46
N GLN A 333 5.16 -11.93 8.47
CA GLN A 333 4.46 -13.11 7.98
C GLN A 333 5.15 -13.77 6.77
N GLY A 334 6.31 -13.25 6.33
CA GLY A 334 7.05 -13.76 5.18
C GLY A 334 6.39 -13.50 3.83
N VAL A 335 5.60 -12.44 3.75
CA VAL A 335 4.96 -11.97 2.51
C VAL A 335 5.69 -10.73 2.01
N ALA A 336 6.18 -10.78 0.78
CA ALA A 336 6.83 -9.66 0.12
C ALA A 336 5.82 -8.91 -0.75
N ILE A 337 5.52 -7.66 -0.40
CA ILE A 337 4.72 -6.74 -1.21
C ILE A 337 5.62 -5.58 -1.63
N HIS A 338 5.52 -5.14 -2.88
CA HIS A 338 6.30 -3.99 -3.32
C HIS A 338 5.72 -2.69 -2.71
N ASP A 339 6.59 -1.83 -2.17
CA ASP A 339 6.22 -0.57 -1.51
C ASP A 339 5.29 0.32 -2.35
N LYS A 340 5.48 0.34 -3.69
CA LYS A 340 4.68 1.19 -4.59
C LYS A 340 3.17 0.96 -4.45
N HIS A 341 2.74 -0.26 -4.16
CA HIS A 341 1.32 -0.58 -4.00
C HIS A 341 0.75 0.06 -2.73
N ILE A 342 1.51 0.03 -1.64
CA ILE A 342 1.14 0.68 -0.38
C ILE A 342 1.18 2.21 -0.55
N GLU A 343 2.20 2.73 -1.25
CA GLU A 343 2.35 4.17 -1.53
C GLU A 343 1.16 4.75 -2.29
N ILE A 344 0.56 4.00 -3.23
CA ILE A 344 -0.66 4.42 -3.95
C ILE A 344 -1.80 4.66 -2.96
N ILE A 345 -2.04 3.72 -2.05
CA ILE A 345 -3.11 3.85 -1.06
C ILE A 345 -2.84 5.01 -0.10
N VAL A 346 -1.61 5.11 0.42
CA VAL A 346 -1.20 6.19 1.34
C VAL A 346 -1.33 7.57 0.67
N ARG A 347 -1.02 7.67 -0.63
CA ARG A 347 -1.24 8.91 -1.40
C ARG A 347 -2.71 9.31 -1.40
N GLN A 348 -3.62 8.37 -1.58
CA GLN A 348 -5.06 8.65 -1.56
C GLN A 348 -5.56 9.03 -0.17
N MET A 349 -5.01 8.46 0.90
CA MET A 349 -5.33 8.81 2.28
C MET A 349 -4.94 10.27 2.65
N LEU A 350 -3.90 10.82 2.01
CA LEU A 350 -3.36 12.17 2.26
C LEU A 350 -3.69 13.17 1.14
N ARG A 351 -4.69 12.86 0.33
CA ARG A 351 -5.09 13.69 -0.82
C ARG A 351 -5.84 14.95 -0.43
N ARG A 352 -6.42 15.02 0.76
CA ARG A 352 -7.29 16.12 1.20
C ARG A 352 -6.59 17.11 2.13
N ILE A 353 -6.97 18.37 1.98
CA ILE A 353 -6.55 19.49 2.82
C ILE A 353 -7.80 20.14 3.43
N THR A 354 -7.77 20.42 4.72
CA THR A 354 -8.78 21.29 5.36
C THR A 354 -8.33 22.74 5.24
N VAL A 355 -9.19 23.57 4.71
CA VAL A 355 -8.96 25.02 4.61
C VAL A 355 -9.09 25.64 5.99
N LEU A 356 -8.08 26.38 6.45
CA LEU A 356 -8.10 27.14 7.70
C LEU A 356 -8.58 28.57 7.46
N GLU A 357 -7.93 29.26 6.52
CA GLU A 357 -8.26 30.61 6.09
C GLU A 357 -8.47 30.63 4.58
N SER A 358 -9.53 31.27 4.12
CA SER A 358 -9.85 31.34 2.71
C SER A 358 -8.98 32.31 1.90
N GLY A 359 -8.40 33.33 2.56
CA GLY A 359 -7.75 34.41 1.82
C GLY A 359 -8.71 35.05 0.81
N ASP A 360 -8.20 35.32 -0.40
CA ASP A 360 -8.99 35.84 -1.54
C ASP A 360 -9.50 34.73 -2.47
N THR A 361 -9.42 33.46 -2.02
CA THR A 361 -9.90 32.32 -2.82
C THR A 361 -11.41 32.10 -2.64
N ASN A 362 -12.01 31.34 -3.56
CA ASN A 362 -13.42 30.91 -3.47
C ASN A 362 -13.64 29.72 -2.53
N LEU A 363 -12.63 29.34 -1.75
CA LEU A 363 -12.69 28.21 -0.82
C LEU A 363 -13.33 28.63 0.50
N LEU A 364 -14.15 27.76 1.10
CA LEU A 364 -14.76 28.04 2.39
C LEU A 364 -13.88 27.52 3.54
N PRO A 365 -13.79 28.23 4.68
CA PRO A 365 -13.12 27.73 5.86
C PRO A 365 -13.74 26.42 6.35
N SER A 366 -12.91 25.50 6.83
CA SER A 366 -13.27 24.14 7.26
C SER A 366 -13.67 23.16 6.15
N ASP A 367 -13.67 23.55 4.89
CA ASP A 367 -13.93 22.63 3.78
C ASP A 367 -12.76 21.68 3.56
N LEU A 368 -13.11 20.46 3.13
CA LEU A 368 -12.18 19.41 2.69
C LEU A 368 -11.98 19.48 1.18
N VAL A 369 -10.87 20.06 0.76
CA VAL A 369 -10.55 20.27 -0.67
C VAL A 369 -9.46 19.31 -1.11
N ASP A 370 -9.47 18.91 -2.38
CA ASP A 370 -8.39 18.15 -3.00
C ASP A 370 -7.10 19.00 -3.06
N ARG A 371 -5.96 18.40 -2.70
CA ARG A 371 -4.67 19.10 -2.65
C ARG A 371 -4.31 19.77 -3.97
N VAL A 372 -4.55 19.10 -5.09
CA VAL A 372 -4.22 19.64 -6.42
C VAL A 372 -5.07 20.88 -6.71
N LYS A 373 -6.37 20.83 -6.42
CA LYS A 373 -7.26 21.98 -6.61
C LYS A 373 -6.89 23.15 -5.69
N PHE A 374 -6.54 22.85 -4.44
CA PHE A 374 -6.10 23.85 -3.48
C PHE A 374 -4.82 24.56 -3.95
N GLU A 375 -3.84 23.78 -4.44
CA GLU A 375 -2.60 24.34 -4.98
C GLU A 375 -2.82 25.13 -6.28
N GLU A 376 -3.74 24.69 -7.15
CA GLU A 376 -4.10 25.39 -8.40
C GLU A 376 -4.78 26.75 -8.10
N GLU A 377 -5.76 26.75 -7.18
CA GLU A 377 -6.42 27.99 -6.78
C GLU A 377 -5.45 28.98 -6.13
N ASN A 378 -4.60 28.50 -5.23
CA ASN A 378 -3.57 29.36 -4.62
C ASN A 378 -2.60 29.91 -5.67
N ARG A 379 -2.19 29.10 -6.67
CA ARG A 379 -1.32 29.57 -7.75
C ARG A 379 -2.01 30.65 -8.59
N ARG A 380 -3.31 30.48 -8.87
CA ARG A 380 -4.12 31.46 -9.61
C ARG A 380 -4.16 32.79 -8.84
N ILE A 381 -4.53 32.76 -7.55
CA ILE A 381 -4.64 33.96 -6.71
C ILE A 381 -3.28 34.67 -6.54
N VAL A 382 -2.20 33.91 -6.35
CA VAL A 382 -0.84 34.50 -6.25
C VAL A 382 -0.45 35.18 -7.59
N SER A 383 -0.82 34.60 -8.75
CA SER A 383 -0.58 35.22 -10.04
C SER A 383 -1.41 36.52 -10.26
N GLU A 384 -2.58 36.62 -9.63
CA GLU A 384 -3.43 37.81 -9.59
C GLU A 384 -2.99 38.84 -8.52
N GLY A 385 -2.01 38.50 -7.68
CA GLY A 385 -1.48 39.38 -6.62
C GLY A 385 -2.30 39.37 -5.32
N GLY A 386 -3.24 38.45 -5.17
CA GLY A 386 -4.07 38.25 -3.98
C GLY A 386 -3.43 37.40 -2.90
N LYS A 387 -4.08 37.34 -1.73
CA LYS A 387 -3.66 36.52 -0.57
C LYS A 387 -4.10 35.06 -0.78
N PRO A 388 -3.18 34.07 -0.79
CA PRO A 388 -3.54 32.66 -0.93
C PRO A 388 -4.26 32.12 0.30
N ALA A 389 -5.04 31.06 0.13
CA ALA A 389 -5.66 30.33 1.24
C ALA A 389 -4.61 29.54 2.02
N SER A 390 -4.80 29.46 3.35
CA SER A 390 -4.02 28.58 4.22
C SER A 390 -4.80 27.29 4.50
N GLY A 391 -4.11 26.14 4.54
CA GLY A 391 -4.75 24.85 4.79
C GLY A 391 -3.83 23.86 5.47
N ARG A 392 -4.44 22.88 6.13
CA ARG A 392 -3.73 21.80 6.83
C ARG A 392 -4.03 20.46 6.17
N PRO A 393 -3.00 19.65 5.83
CA PRO A 393 -3.20 18.30 5.32
C PRO A 393 -3.90 17.43 6.37
N VAL A 394 -4.79 16.55 5.91
CA VAL A 394 -5.57 15.65 6.77
C VAL A 394 -5.33 14.22 6.35
N LEU A 395 -5.02 13.36 7.32
CA LEU A 395 -4.97 11.92 7.13
C LEU A 395 -6.37 11.34 7.29
N MET A 396 -6.89 10.75 6.21
CA MET A 396 -8.20 10.11 6.20
C MET A 396 -8.05 8.60 6.09
N GLY A 397 -8.85 7.85 6.86
CA GLY A 397 -8.97 6.41 6.65
C GLY A 397 -9.58 6.10 5.29
N ILE A 398 -9.28 4.91 4.74
CA ILE A 398 -9.74 4.51 3.40
C ILE A 398 -11.26 4.59 3.21
N THR A 399 -12.04 4.24 4.23
CA THR A 399 -13.51 4.36 4.19
C THR A 399 -13.95 5.82 4.04
N LYS A 400 -13.38 6.75 4.81
CA LYS A 400 -13.70 8.17 4.70
C LYS A 400 -13.19 8.77 3.39
N ALA A 401 -12.01 8.36 2.94
CA ALA A 401 -11.44 8.79 1.67
C ALA A 401 -12.30 8.38 0.47
N SER A 402 -12.85 7.16 0.48
CA SER A 402 -13.78 6.67 -0.57
C SER A 402 -15.10 7.45 -0.61
N LEU A 403 -15.63 7.89 0.53
CA LEU A 403 -16.85 8.70 0.60
C LEU A 403 -16.60 10.18 0.26
N ALA A 404 -15.40 10.68 0.51
CA ALA A 404 -15.00 12.05 0.23
C ALA A 404 -14.49 12.26 -1.21
N THR A 405 -14.63 11.29 -2.11
CA THR A 405 -14.23 11.40 -3.52
C THR A 405 -15.04 12.48 -4.25
N GLU A 406 -14.49 13.01 -5.36
CA GLU A 406 -15.21 13.96 -6.21
C GLU A 406 -16.40 13.32 -6.94
N SER A 407 -16.25 12.05 -7.32
CA SER A 407 -17.32 11.28 -7.97
C SER A 407 -18.38 10.87 -6.96
N TRP A 408 -19.55 11.51 -7.01
CA TRP A 408 -20.67 11.15 -6.17
C TRP A 408 -21.30 9.80 -6.57
N LEU A 409 -21.21 9.40 -7.85
CA LEU A 409 -21.62 8.07 -8.31
C LEU A 409 -20.79 6.97 -7.66
N SER A 410 -19.48 7.11 -7.63
CA SER A 410 -18.58 6.17 -6.97
C SER A 410 -18.87 6.09 -5.47
N ALA A 411 -18.99 7.22 -4.78
CA ALA A 411 -19.31 7.27 -3.35
C ALA A 411 -20.65 6.61 -3.04
N ALA A 412 -21.71 6.90 -3.80
CA ALA A 412 -23.04 6.33 -3.61
C ALA A 412 -23.08 4.81 -3.78
N SER A 413 -22.25 4.27 -4.68
CA SER A 413 -22.16 2.82 -4.91
C SER A 413 -21.38 2.08 -3.82
N PHE A 414 -20.65 2.81 -2.97
CA PHE A 414 -19.85 2.23 -1.90
C PHE A 414 -20.64 2.04 -0.59
N GLN A 415 -21.06 3.12 0.03
CA GLN A 415 -21.84 3.13 1.29
C GLN A 415 -22.69 4.40 1.39
N GLU A 416 -23.65 4.41 2.30
CA GLU A 416 -24.51 5.58 2.60
C GLU A 416 -25.18 6.17 1.35
N THR A 417 -25.69 5.33 0.47
CA THR A 417 -26.23 5.70 -0.85
C THR A 417 -27.21 6.86 -0.79
N THR A 418 -28.20 6.79 0.11
CA THR A 418 -29.24 7.83 0.25
C THR A 418 -28.64 9.18 0.64
N ARG A 419 -27.72 9.20 1.62
CA ARG A 419 -27.08 10.43 2.09
C ARG A 419 -26.26 11.08 0.98
N VAL A 420 -25.45 10.29 0.28
CA VAL A 420 -24.59 10.80 -0.81
C VAL A 420 -25.43 11.34 -1.97
N LEU A 421 -26.49 10.64 -2.38
CA LEU A 421 -27.36 11.08 -3.46
C LEU A 421 -28.14 12.36 -3.08
N THR A 422 -28.62 12.45 -1.84
CA THR A 422 -29.33 13.64 -1.35
C THR A 422 -28.38 14.86 -1.34
N ASP A 423 -27.17 14.68 -0.82
CA ASP A 423 -26.16 15.75 -0.77
C ASP A 423 -25.76 16.22 -2.18
N ALA A 424 -25.54 15.28 -3.11
CA ALA A 424 -25.23 15.58 -4.50
C ALA A 424 -26.36 16.36 -5.20
N ALA A 425 -27.63 15.98 -4.93
CA ALA A 425 -28.80 16.64 -5.49
C ALA A 425 -28.99 18.07 -4.93
N ILE A 426 -28.82 18.26 -3.62
CA ILE A 426 -28.93 19.58 -2.98
C ILE A 426 -27.88 20.55 -3.55
N HIS A 427 -26.64 20.09 -3.74
CA HIS A 427 -25.56 20.92 -4.24
C HIS A 427 -25.45 20.95 -5.77
N GLY A 428 -26.33 20.28 -6.52
CA GLY A 428 -26.29 20.24 -7.99
C GLY A 428 -24.97 19.71 -8.54
N ARG A 429 -24.36 18.73 -7.89
CA ARG A 429 -23.03 18.22 -8.27
C ARG A 429 -23.08 17.48 -9.61
N SER A 430 -22.14 17.75 -10.50
CA SER A 430 -21.89 16.98 -11.73
C SER A 430 -20.72 16.02 -11.52
N ASP A 431 -20.78 14.83 -12.15
CA ASP A 431 -19.72 13.84 -12.11
C ASP A 431 -18.90 13.88 -13.42
N ALA A 432 -17.59 13.99 -13.29
CA ALA A 432 -16.70 14.09 -14.44
C ALA A 432 -16.35 12.74 -15.09
N LEU A 433 -16.84 11.63 -14.56
CA LEU A 433 -16.64 10.25 -15.05
C LEU A 433 -15.16 9.88 -15.30
N ARG A 434 -14.28 10.29 -14.38
CA ARG A 434 -12.83 10.09 -14.51
C ARG A 434 -12.34 8.73 -14.04
N GLY A 435 -13.05 8.08 -13.14
CA GLY A 435 -12.68 6.77 -12.58
C GLY A 435 -13.27 5.61 -13.36
N LEU A 436 -13.01 4.39 -12.88
CA LEU A 436 -13.50 3.18 -13.52
C LEU A 436 -14.96 2.92 -13.19
N LYS A 437 -15.32 3.02 -11.93
CA LYS A 437 -16.60 2.57 -11.37
C LYS A 437 -17.80 3.36 -11.91
N GLU A 438 -17.70 4.68 -11.98
CA GLU A 438 -18.73 5.54 -12.51
C GLU A 438 -19.01 5.27 -13.99
N ASN A 439 -17.98 4.97 -14.79
CA ASN A 439 -18.16 4.59 -16.19
C ASN A 439 -18.85 3.22 -16.31
N VAL A 440 -18.49 2.26 -15.45
CA VAL A 440 -19.14 0.95 -15.41
C VAL A 440 -20.63 1.07 -15.05
N ILE A 441 -20.95 1.91 -14.05
CA ILE A 441 -22.36 2.13 -13.63
C ILE A 441 -23.22 2.68 -14.79
N ILE A 442 -22.67 3.61 -15.57
CA ILE A 442 -23.38 4.23 -16.69
C ILE A 442 -23.36 3.35 -17.95
N GLY A 443 -22.53 2.30 -17.99
CA GLY A 443 -22.37 1.42 -19.16
C GLY A 443 -21.44 1.99 -20.25
N LYS A 444 -20.56 2.94 -19.90
CA LYS A 444 -19.53 3.46 -20.81
C LYS A 444 -18.25 2.62 -20.70
N LEU A 445 -17.41 2.70 -21.73
CA LEU A 445 -16.07 2.12 -21.69
C LEU A 445 -15.25 2.77 -20.57
N ILE A 446 -14.50 1.94 -19.84
CA ILE A 446 -13.63 2.42 -18.77
C ILE A 446 -12.45 3.22 -19.35
N PRO A 447 -11.97 4.27 -18.67
CA PRO A 447 -10.82 5.06 -19.12
C PRO A 447 -9.48 4.35 -18.79
N ALA A 448 -9.39 3.04 -19.05
CA ALA A 448 -8.22 2.22 -18.80
C ALA A 448 -8.13 1.08 -19.81
N GLY A 449 -6.91 0.58 -20.05
CA GLY A 449 -6.66 -0.52 -20.97
C GLY A 449 -7.16 -0.20 -22.38
N THR A 450 -7.85 -1.14 -23.00
CA THR A 450 -8.41 -0.99 -24.36
C THR A 450 -9.58 0.00 -24.47
N GLY A 451 -10.15 0.45 -23.35
CA GLY A 451 -11.19 1.50 -23.31
C GLY A 451 -10.66 2.91 -23.54
N LEU A 452 -9.33 3.10 -23.57
CA LEU A 452 -8.73 4.39 -23.90
C LEU A 452 -8.97 4.79 -25.34
N GLU A 453 -9.14 6.08 -25.57
CA GLU A 453 -9.42 6.66 -26.89
C GLU A 453 -8.34 6.33 -27.92
N ARG A 454 -7.08 6.25 -27.51
CA ARG A 454 -5.95 5.86 -28.39
C ARG A 454 -6.12 4.47 -29.03
N TYR A 455 -6.79 3.54 -28.36
CA TYR A 455 -6.99 2.17 -28.86
C TYR A 455 -8.21 2.05 -29.79
N ARG A 456 -9.13 3.01 -29.79
CA ARG A 456 -10.31 2.99 -30.67
C ARG A 456 -9.96 3.12 -32.15
N ASN A 457 -8.83 3.79 -32.47
CA ASN A 457 -8.39 4.07 -33.83
C ASN A 457 -7.33 3.07 -34.32
N ILE A 458 -6.97 2.05 -33.52
CA ILE A 458 -6.00 1.05 -33.93
C ILE A 458 -6.74 -0.07 -34.68
N ARG A 459 -6.37 -0.25 -35.96
CA ARG A 459 -6.76 -1.43 -36.73
C ARG A 459 -5.68 -2.50 -36.59
N VAL A 460 -6.08 -3.70 -36.22
CA VAL A 460 -5.18 -4.85 -36.15
C VAL A 460 -5.22 -5.53 -37.51
N GLU A 461 -4.12 -5.46 -38.23
CA GLU A 461 -3.95 -6.22 -39.48
C GLU A 461 -3.03 -7.38 -39.23
N PRO A 462 -3.39 -8.60 -39.67
CA PRO A 462 -2.49 -9.76 -39.54
C PRO A 462 -1.24 -9.53 -40.40
N THR A 463 -0.07 -9.90 -39.88
CA THR A 463 1.17 -9.87 -40.65
C THR A 463 1.05 -10.79 -41.89
N GLU A 464 1.85 -10.54 -42.94
CA GLU A 464 1.85 -11.39 -44.13
C GLU A 464 2.14 -12.85 -43.81
N GLU A 465 3.03 -13.08 -42.84
CA GLU A 465 3.34 -14.43 -42.33
C GLU A 465 2.13 -15.05 -41.63
N ALA A 466 1.38 -14.33 -40.81
CA ALA A 466 0.18 -14.81 -40.16
C ALA A 466 -0.95 -15.09 -41.16
N ARG A 467 -1.09 -14.25 -42.21
CA ARG A 467 -2.00 -14.51 -43.34
C ARG A 467 -1.60 -15.75 -44.09
N ALA A 468 -0.33 -15.90 -44.45
CA ALA A 468 0.19 -17.10 -45.16
C ALA A 468 -0.01 -18.37 -44.32
N ALA A 469 0.23 -18.31 -42.99
CA ALA A 469 -0.02 -19.42 -42.08
C ALA A 469 -1.50 -19.79 -41.98
N ALA A 470 -2.40 -18.82 -41.93
CA ALA A 470 -3.85 -19.05 -41.92
C ALA A 470 -4.36 -19.66 -43.24
N TYR A 471 -3.82 -19.23 -44.37
CA TYR A 471 -4.16 -19.83 -45.67
C TYR A 471 -3.48 -21.21 -45.89
N SER A 472 -2.35 -21.51 -45.27
CA SER A 472 -1.71 -22.80 -45.38
C SER A 472 -2.43 -23.89 -44.54
N VAL A 473 -3.14 -23.50 -43.50
CA VAL A 473 -3.95 -24.43 -42.67
C VAL A 473 -5.25 -24.86 -43.37
N THR A 474 -5.75 -24.04 -44.31
CA THR A 474 -6.94 -24.41 -45.13
C THR A 474 -6.65 -25.39 -46.25
N GLY A 475 -5.42 -25.86 -46.41
CA GLY A 475 -4.96 -26.76 -47.46
C GLY A 475 -4.69 -28.20 -46.99
N TYR A 476 -5.45 -28.76 -46.03
CA TYR A 476 -5.29 -30.17 -45.70
C TYR A 476 -6.59 -30.89 -45.41
N ASP A 477 -6.68 -31.91 -46.23
CA ASP A 477 -7.34 -33.21 -46.17
C ASP A 477 -8.85 -33.24 -46.43
N SER A 478 -9.14 -33.40 -47.70
CA SER A 478 -10.25 -34.23 -48.16
C SER A 478 -10.05 -35.68 -47.66
N TYR A 479 -10.44 -35.97 -46.43
CA TYR A 479 -10.89 -37.31 -46.11
C TYR A 479 -12.36 -37.39 -46.47
N ASP A 480 -12.61 -38.15 -47.56
CA ASP A 480 -13.93 -38.62 -47.96
C ASP A 480 -14.67 -39.23 -46.75
N TYR A 481 -15.62 -38.50 -46.21
CA TYR A 481 -16.77 -39.08 -45.54
C TYR A 481 -18.04 -38.62 -46.25
N GLU A 482 -18.50 -39.50 -47.17
CA GLU A 482 -19.87 -39.47 -47.66
C GLU A 482 -20.85 -39.49 -46.49
N PHE A 483 -21.46 -38.37 -46.15
CA PHE A 483 -22.74 -38.35 -45.47
C PHE A 483 -23.47 -37.02 -45.74
N GLY A 484 -24.55 -37.11 -46.51
CA GLY A 484 -25.77 -36.34 -46.34
C GLY A 484 -25.74 -34.84 -46.69
N ALA A 485 -26.34 -34.51 -47.81
CA ALA A 485 -26.70 -33.19 -48.25
C ALA A 485 -27.26 -32.29 -47.16
N GLY A 486 -26.53 -31.24 -46.82
CA GLY A 486 -27.00 -30.10 -46.05
C GLY A 486 -26.26 -28.86 -46.54
N THR A 487 -26.99 -28.00 -47.23
CA THR A 487 -26.51 -26.74 -47.81
C THR A 487 -25.98 -25.80 -46.72
N GLY A 488 -24.68 -25.82 -46.49
CA GLY A 488 -23.96 -24.82 -45.68
C GLY A 488 -23.17 -23.91 -46.63
N GLN A 489 -23.67 -22.69 -46.90
CA GLN A 489 -22.92 -21.62 -47.53
C GLN A 489 -21.70 -21.29 -46.66
N ALA A 490 -20.52 -21.37 -47.27
CA ALA A 490 -19.30 -20.80 -46.68
C ALA A 490 -19.49 -19.27 -46.63
N VAL A 491 -19.60 -18.73 -45.46
CA VAL A 491 -19.60 -17.28 -45.21
C VAL A 491 -18.17 -16.79 -45.32
N ALA A 492 -17.86 -16.04 -46.37
CA ALA A 492 -16.56 -15.37 -46.47
C ALA A 492 -16.39 -14.38 -45.31
N LEU A 493 -15.21 -14.37 -44.69
CA LEU A 493 -14.84 -13.51 -43.55
C LEU A 493 -14.86 -12.00 -43.90
N ASP A 494 -15.17 -11.62 -45.16
CA ASP A 494 -15.27 -10.24 -45.62
C ASP A 494 -16.62 -9.57 -45.25
N ASP A 495 -17.62 -10.32 -44.77
CA ASP A 495 -18.96 -9.81 -44.44
C ASP A 495 -19.16 -9.54 -42.92
N PHE A 496 -18.14 -9.61 -42.10
CA PHE A 496 -18.21 -9.16 -40.70
C PHE A 496 -17.93 -7.65 -40.61
N ASP A 497 -18.97 -6.88 -40.82
CA ASP A 497 -19.00 -5.44 -40.53
C ASP A 497 -19.01 -5.19 -39.02
N PHE A 498 -17.85 -4.88 -38.44
CA PHE A 498 -17.69 -4.45 -37.04
C PHE A 498 -18.04 -2.96 -36.82
N GLY A 499 -18.74 -2.35 -37.75
CA GLY A 499 -18.97 -0.90 -37.81
C GLY A 499 -20.39 -0.43 -37.62
N SER A 500 -21.12 -0.84 -36.58
CA SER A 500 -22.35 -0.12 -36.22
C SER A 500 -22.77 -0.28 -34.77
N TYR A 501 -21.98 0.30 -33.86
CA TYR A 501 -22.52 0.80 -32.61
C TYR A 501 -22.17 2.28 -32.46
N GLN A 502 -22.89 3.10 -33.26
CA GLN A 502 -23.12 4.50 -32.92
C GLN A 502 -24.41 4.51 -32.09
N ASN A 503 -24.26 4.74 -30.77
CA ASN A 503 -25.09 5.64 -29.97
C ASN A 503 -24.49 5.78 -28.58
#